data_d38024857e1ea3bcfb2a20be2aa32d15
#
_entry.id   d38024857e1ea3bcfb2a20be2aa32d15
#
_cell.length_a   1.000
_cell.length_b   1.000
_cell.length_c   1.000
_cell.angle_alpha   90.00
_cell.angle_beta   90.00
_cell.angle_gamma   90.00
#
_symmetry.space_group_name_H-M   'P 1'
#
loop_
_entity.id
_entity.type
_entity.pdbx_description
1 polymer ?
#
loop_
_entity_poly.entity_id
_entity_poly.type
_entity_poly.pdbx_seq_one_letter_code
_entity_poly.pdbx_strand_id
1 'polypeptide(L)'
;MHRYIKRSDLSDELLGRVGSWLGKNMYADISECAPADDDTNYTVLYQELIEKYGRDFTSKNVADIWLDRQPKNAYCTAERAAFCNFVKGFAPPASAEYKNPYREWIGAQIRGDYFGYINPGDPETAADMAYRDACVFHT
;
A
#
# COMPACT_ATOMS: atom_id res chain seq x y z
N MET A 1 -6.44 29.30 0.96
CA MET A 1 -6.70 28.18 1.89
C MET A 1 -7.29 27.03 1.08
N HIS A 2 -6.59 25.91 0.95
CA HIS A 2 -7.12 24.73 0.30
C HIS A 2 -8.12 24.06 1.24
N ARG A 3 -9.33 23.79 0.78
CA ARG A 3 -10.37 23.07 1.55
C ARG A 3 -10.61 21.70 0.91
N TYR A 4 -10.97 20.75 1.74
CA TYR A 4 -11.41 19.44 1.24
C TYR A 4 -12.71 19.58 0.43
N ILE A 5 -12.83 18.76 -0.61
CA ILE A 5 -14.00 18.74 -1.49
C ILE A 5 -15.21 18.23 -0.71
N LYS A 6 -16.33 18.97 -0.80
CA LYS A 6 -17.61 18.54 -0.28
C LYS A 6 -18.41 17.82 -1.36
N ARG A 7 -19.28 16.90 -0.96
CA ARG A 7 -20.23 16.23 -1.85
C ARG A 7 -21.10 17.25 -2.61
N SER A 8 -21.52 18.30 -1.92
CA SER A 8 -22.30 19.41 -2.47
C SER A 8 -21.57 20.27 -3.52
N ASP A 9 -20.24 20.19 -3.60
CA ASP A 9 -19.44 20.93 -4.60
C ASP A 9 -19.41 20.22 -5.97
N LEU A 10 -19.95 19.01 -6.08
CA LEU A 10 -19.87 18.17 -7.28
C LEU A 10 -21.23 18.07 -7.98
N SER A 11 -21.22 18.22 -9.30
CA SER A 11 -22.39 17.93 -10.13
C SER A 11 -22.67 16.42 -10.20
N ASP A 12 -23.92 16.04 -10.50
CA ASP A 12 -24.29 14.63 -10.66
C ASP A 12 -23.53 13.95 -11.81
N GLU A 13 -23.19 14.69 -12.86
CA GLU A 13 -22.36 14.21 -13.97
C GLU A 13 -20.93 13.86 -13.46
N LEU A 14 -20.33 14.74 -12.68
CA LEU A 14 -18.99 14.52 -12.14
C LEU A 14 -18.98 13.35 -11.15
N LEU A 15 -20.02 13.23 -10.33
CA LEU A 15 -20.22 12.12 -9.42
C LEU A 15 -20.37 10.77 -10.13
N GLY A 16 -21.06 10.75 -11.25
CA GLY A 16 -21.16 9.55 -12.10
C GLY A 16 -19.80 9.10 -12.64
N ARG A 17 -18.88 10.06 -12.90
CA ARG A 17 -17.53 9.77 -13.41
C ARG A 17 -16.53 9.37 -12.33
N VAL A 18 -16.61 9.93 -11.14
CA VAL A 18 -15.63 9.72 -10.05
C VAL A 18 -16.17 8.89 -8.89
N GLY A 19 -17.48 8.76 -8.78
CA GLY A 19 -18.14 8.13 -7.63
C GLY A 19 -17.85 6.63 -7.45
N SER A 20 -17.33 5.95 -8.48
CA SER A 20 -16.88 4.57 -8.36
C SER A 20 -15.49 4.44 -7.71
N TRP A 21 -14.71 5.51 -7.72
CA TRP A 21 -13.35 5.57 -7.18
C TRP A 21 -13.32 6.17 -5.78
N LEU A 22 -14.11 7.22 -5.57
CA LEU A 22 -14.25 7.84 -4.27
C LEU A 22 -15.41 7.16 -3.55
N GLY A 23 -15.11 6.40 -2.52
CA GLY A 23 -16.14 5.79 -1.67
C GLY A 23 -17.18 6.83 -1.21
N LYS A 24 -18.40 6.38 -0.93
CA LYS A 24 -19.53 7.28 -0.59
C LYS A 24 -19.26 8.21 0.60
N ASN A 25 -18.26 7.92 1.42
CA ASN A 25 -17.97 8.60 2.68
C ASN A 25 -16.67 9.42 2.66
N MET A 26 -16.11 9.73 1.48
CA MET A 26 -14.83 10.44 1.36
C MET A 26 -14.93 11.96 1.19
N TYR A 27 -16.12 12.54 1.38
CA TYR A 27 -16.33 13.98 1.23
C TYR A 27 -16.39 14.66 2.59
N ALA A 28 -15.85 15.88 2.68
CA ALA A 28 -15.70 16.62 3.93
C ALA A 28 -17.02 16.92 4.66
N ASP A 29 -18.15 16.93 3.95
CA ASP A 29 -19.49 17.19 4.49
C ASP A 29 -20.25 15.94 4.92
N ILE A 30 -19.71 14.74 4.67
CA ILE A 30 -20.35 13.47 5.04
C ILE A 30 -19.45 12.50 5.79
N SER A 31 -18.13 12.78 5.84
CA SER A 31 -17.18 11.95 6.59
C SER A 31 -17.24 12.30 8.08
N GLU A 32 -17.55 11.31 8.91
CA GLU A 32 -17.51 11.43 10.38
C GLU A 32 -16.11 11.11 10.93
N CYS A 33 -15.28 10.44 10.17
CA CYS A 33 -13.89 10.08 10.51
C CYS A 33 -13.06 9.94 9.23
N ALA A 34 -11.74 9.84 9.35
CA ALA A 34 -10.88 9.49 8.24
C ALA A 34 -11.22 8.05 7.78
N PRO A 35 -11.64 7.85 6.52
CA PRO A 35 -11.91 6.51 6.00
C PRO A 35 -10.61 5.72 5.91
N ALA A 36 -10.71 4.41 6.12
CA ALA A 36 -9.60 3.52 5.86
C ALA A 36 -9.28 3.51 4.36
N ASP A 37 -8.00 3.63 4.04
CA ASP A 37 -7.45 3.57 2.70
C ASP A 37 -6.23 2.63 2.66
N ASP A 38 -5.61 2.50 1.50
CA ASP A 38 -4.42 1.65 1.33
C ASP A 38 -3.20 2.20 2.07
N ASP A 39 -2.98 3.52 2.10
CA ASP A 39 -1.85 4.16 2.80
C ASP A 39 -1.87 3.86 4.30
N THR A 40 -3.03 4.05 4.95
CA THR A 40 -3.19 3.75 6.37
C THR A 40 -3.12 2.26 6.66
N ASN A 41 -3.68 1.42 5.78
CA ASN A 41 -3.60 -0.03 5.90
C ASN A 41 -2.15 -0.54 5.82
N TYR A 42 -1.33 0.03 4.92
CA TYR A 42 0.09 -0.33 4.84
C TYR A 42 0.84 0.06 6.11
N THR A 43 0.57 1.25 6.65
CA THR A 43 1.18 1.69 7.91
C THR A 43 0.91 0.69 9.05
N VAL A 44 -0.33 0.24 9.21
CA VAL A 44 -0.71 -0.76 10.23
C VAL A 44 -0.07 -2.13 9.96
N LEU A 45 -0.06 -2.57 8.70
CA LEU A 45 0.54 -3.84 8.31
C LEU A 45 2.04 -3.88 8.60
N TYR A 46 2.74 -2.78 8.33
CA TYR A 46 4.19 -2.71 8.57
C TYR A 46 4.55 -2.50 10.04
N GLN A 47 3.68 -1.92 10.84
CA GLN A 47 3.82 -1.99 12.28
C GLN A 47 3.81 -3.46 12.75
N GLU A 48 2.85 -4.26 12.29
CA GLU A 48 2.80 -5.69 12.61
C GLU A 48 4.02 -6.47 12.08
N LEU A 49 4.53 -6.10 10.88
CA LEU A 49 5.76 -6.67 10.32
C LEU A 49 6.94 -6.48 11.30
N ILE A 50 7.12 -5.25 11.77
CA ILE A 50 8.22 -4.93 12.72
C ILE A 50 8.02 -5.60 14.07
N GLU A 51 6.81 -5.64 14.60
CA GLU A 51 6.51 -6.34 15.86
C GLU A 51 6.80 -7.84 15.77
N LYS A 52 6.53 -8.45 14.62
CA LYS A 52 6.69 -9.92 14.43
C LYS A 52 8.11 -10.33 14.04
N TYR A 53 8.78 -9.57 13.19
CA TYR A 53 10.06 -9.95 12.58
C TYR A 53 11.23 -9.04 12.95
N GLY A 54 10.97 -7.93 13.64
CA GLY A 54 11.99 -6.95 14.00
C GLY A 54 12.41 -6.06 12.81
N ARG A 55 13.38 -5.20 13.05
CA ARG A 55 13.88 -4.23 12.07
C ARG A 55 14.71 -4.87 10.94
N ASP A 56 15.24 -6.06 11.16
CA ASP A 56 16.05 -6.82 10.20
C ASP A 56 15.21 -7.76 9.32
N PHE A 57 13.89 -7.47 9.17
CA PHE A 57 13.01 -8.24 8.33
C PHE A 57 13.52 -8.34 6.90
N THR A 58 13.18 -9.42 6.23
CA THR A 58 13.55 -9.67 4.81
C THR A 58 12.35 -9.46 3.89
N SER A 59 12.59 -9.33 2.59
CA SER A 59 11.53 -9.32 1.58
C SER A 59 10.63 -10.56 1.66
N LYS A 60 11.17 -11.71 2.10
CA LYS A 60 10.36 -12.91 2.36
C LYS A 60 9.38 -12.69 3.52
N ASN A 61 9.80 -12.05 4.60
CA ASN A 61 8.92 -11.74 5.74
C ASN A 61 7.78 -10.80 5.34
N VAL A 62 8.04 -9.85 4.42
CA VAL A 62 6.99 -9.02 3.83
C VAL A 62 5.99 -9.88 3.05
N ALA A 63 6.45 -10.77 2.19
CA ALA A 63 5.55 -11.68 1.46
C ALA A 63 4.74 -12.58 2.42
N ASP A 64 5.35 -13.09 3.48
CA ASP A 64 4.70 -13.94 4.47
C ASP A 64 3.59 -13.19 5.22
N ILE A 65 3.83 -11.93 5.66
CA ILE A 65 2.80 -11.14 6.35
C ILE A 65 1.66 -10.73 5.42
N TRP A 66 1.95 -10.47 4.15
CA TRP A 66 0.93 -10.19 3.16
C TRP A 66 0.01 -11.40 2.93
N LEU A 67 0.57 -12.60 2.82
CA LEU A 67 -0.22 -13.84 2.70
C LEU A 67 -1.08 -14.12 3.94
N ASP A 68 -0.56 -13.79 5.13
CA ASP A 68 -1.23 -14.03 6.41
C ASP A 68 -2.36 -13.03 6.69
N ARG A 69 -2.18 -11.76 6.31
CA ARG A 69 -3.03 -10.63 6.73
C ARG A 69 -3.85 -9.99 5.63
N GLN A 70 -3.44 -10.10 4.38
CA GLN A 70 -4.10 -9.37 3.30
C GLN A 70 -4.97 -10.28 2.43
N PRO A 71 -6.25 -9.93 2.21
CA PRO A 71 -7.07 -10.67 1.27
C PRO A 71 -6.60 -10.38 -0.17
N LYS A 72 -6.60 -11.42 -1.00
CA LYS A 72 -6.14 -11.39 -2.40
C LYS A 72 -6.63 -10.18 -3.23
N ASN A 73 -7.84 -9.72 -2.96
CA ASN A 73 -8.48 -8.66 -3.75
C ASN A 73 -8.51 -7.30 -3.04
N ALA A 74 -7.77 -7.14 -1.93
CA ALA A 74 -7.73 -5.87 -1.20
C ALA A 74 -7.02 -4.77 -2.01
N TYR A 75 -6.03 -5.15 -2.80
CA TYR A 75 -5.17 -4.22 -3.54
C TYR A 75 -5.23 -4.46 -5.05
N CYS A 76 -4.68 -3.50 -5.80
CA CYS A 76 -4.68 -3.49 -7.26
C CYS A 76 -3.26 -3.63 -7.82
N THR A 77 -3.14 -3.64 -9.13
CA THR A 77 -1.89 -3.47 -9.89
C THR A 77 -0.74 -4.37 -9.44
N ALA A 78 0.42 -3.82 -9.12
CA ALA A 78 1.64 -4.56 -8.79
C ALA A 78 1.48 -5.47 -7.58
N GLU A 79 0.82 -4.98 -6.53
CA GLU A 79 0.54 -5.70 -5.29
C GLU A 79 -0.31 -6.94 -5.52
N ARG A 80 -1.38 -6.81 -6.31
CA ARG A 80 -2.22 -7.94 -6.67
C ARG A 80 -1.48 -8.95 -7.52
N ALA A 81 -0.67 -8.50 -8.49
CA ALA A 81 0.12 -9.38 -9.34
C ALA A 81 1.13 -10.19 -8.52
N ALA A 82 1.89 -9.52 -7.63
CA ALA A 82 2.84 -10.17 -6.75
C ALA A 82 2.14 -11.11 -5.75
N PHE A 83 1.01 -10.72 -5.16
CA PHE A 83 0.22 -11.61 -4.29
C PHE A 83 -0.19 -12.90 -5.00
N CYS A 84 -0.66 -12.80 -6.26
CA CYS A 84 -0.97 -13.98 -7.06
C CYS A 84 0.27 -14.84 -7.34
N ASN A 85 1.44 -14.22 -7.44
CA ASN A 85 2.70 -14.91 -7.63
C ASN A 85 3.15 -15.63 -6.34
N PHE A 86 2.96 -15.03 -5.15
CA PHE A 86 3.19 -15.73 -3.87
C PHE A 86 2.37 -17.01 -3.76
N VAL A 87 1.07 -16.94 -4.09
CA VAL A 87 0.17 -18.11 -4.06
C VAL A 87 0.62 -19.19 -5.04
N LYS A 88 1.32 -18.83 -6.12
CA LYS A 88 1.92 -19.76 -7.08
C LYS A 88 3.31 -20.27 -6.65
N GLY A 89 3.85 -19.81 -5.53
CA GLY A 89 5.15 -20.22 -5.00
C GLY A 89 6.33 -19.38 -5.49
N PHE A 90 6.10 -18.24 -6.13
CA PHE A 90 7.19 -17.31 -6.48
C PHE A 90 7.57 -16.49 -5.25
N ALA A 91 8.83 -16.58 -4.83
CA ALA A 91 9.38 -15.74 -3.77
C ALA A 91 9.91 -14.41 -4.33
N PRO A 92 10.07 -13.35 -3.49
CA PRO A 92 10.80 -12.16 -3.87
C PRO A 92 12.25 -12.47 -4.29
N PRO A 93 12.84 -11.80 -5.28
CA PRO A 93 12.24 -10.76 -6.13
C PRO A 93 11.42 -11.29 -7.31
N ALA A 94 11.45 -12.59 -7.61
CA ALA A 94 10.73 -13.19 -8.75
C ALA A 94 9.20 -12.92 -8.69
N SER A 95 8.63 -12.71 -7.49
CA SER A 95 7.25 -12.31 -7.31
C SER A 95 6.91 -10.96 -7.93
N ALA A 96 7.85 -10.01 -7.91
CA ALA A 96 7.70 -8.70 -8.53
C ALA A 96 7.77 -8.77 -10.05
N GLU A 97 8.58 -9.68 -10.60
CA GLU A 97 8.88 -9.75 -12.02
C GLU A 97 7.88 -10.58 -12.84
N TYR A 98 7.49 -11.75 -12.31
CA TYR A 98 6.73 -12.73 -13.08
C TYR A 98 5.36 -12.21 -13.48
N LYS A 99 5.18 -11.96 -14.78
CA LYS A 99 3.90 -11.48 -15.37
C LYS A 99 3.28 -10.29 -14.61
N ASN A 100 4.10 -9.39 -14.08
CA ASN A 100 3.68 -8.19 -13.42
C ASN A 100 3.95 -6.95 -14.30
N PRO A 101 2.98 -6.52 -15.13
CA PRO A 101 3.16 -5.35 -15.99
C PRO A 101 3.18 -4.02 -15.22
N TYR A 102 2.85 -4.05 -13.94
CA TYR A 102 2.77 -2.88 -13.06
C TYR A 102 4.01 -2.71 -12.17
N ARG A 103 5.04 -3.54 -12.33
CA ARG A 103 6.21 -3.57 -11.44
C ARG A 103 6.99 -2.25 -11.33
N GLU A 104 6.82 -1.34 -12.29
CA GLU A 104 7.45 -0.01 -12.31
C GLU A 104 6.48 1.11 -11.87
N TRP A 105 5.31 0.75 -11.32
CA TRP A 105 4.31 1.71 -10.88
C TRP A 105 4.57 2.17 -9.44
N ILE A 106 3.73 3.11 -8.96
CA ILE A 106 3.94 3.95 -7.78
C ILE A 106 3.79 3.24 -6.42
N GLY A 107 3.24 2.03 -6.35
CA GLY A 107 2.83 1.42 -5.07
C GLY A 107 3.90 1.36 -3.99
N ALA A 108 5.19 1.23 -4.35
CA ALA A 108 6.28 1.24 -3.37
C ALA A 108 6.40 2.57 -2.62
N GLN A 109 6.04 3.68 -3.25
CA GLN A 109 6.13 5.01 -2.64
C GLN A 109 5.18 5.14 -1.44
N ILE A 110 3.92 4.78 -1.59
CA ILE A 110 2.92 4.89 -0.52
C ILE A 110 3.14 3.88 0.61
N ARG A 111 3.87 2.79 0.37
CA ARG A 111 4.26 1.84 1.40
C ARG A 111 5.50 2.26 2.20
N GLY A 112 6.33 3.15 1.64
CA GLY A 112 7.58 3.58 2.26
C GLY A 112 7.42 4.43 3.52
N ASP A 113 6.29 5.09 3.70
CA ASP A 113 6.05 6.09 4.75
C ASP A 113 6.33 5.57 6.15
N TYR A 114 5.85 4.37 6.47
CA TYR A 114 6.05 3.77 7.79
C TYR A 114 7.53 3.62 8.14
N PHE A 115 8.36 3.23 7.20
CA PHE A 115 9.81 3.07 7.43
C PHE A 115 10.49 4.40 7.69
N GLY A 116 9.99 5.49 7.09
CA GLY A 116 10.41 6.85 7.43
C GLY A 116 10.03 7.24 8.86
N TYR A 117 8.81 6.95 9.28
CA TYR A 117 8.31 7.31 10.61
C TYR A 117 9.09 6.65 11.75
N ILE A 118 9.52 5.41 11.58
CA ILE A 118 10.24 4.66 12.62
C ILE A 118 11.76 4.88 12.63
N ASN A 119 12.28 5.65 11.66
CA ASN A 119 13.72 5.95 11.52
C ASN A 119 13.99 7.47 11.52
N PRO A 120 13.57 8.24 12.55
CA PRO A 120 13.78 9.68 12.57
C PRO A 120 15.26 10.02 12.57
N GLY A 121 15.70 10.81 11.57
CA GLY A 121 17.09 11.22 11.44
C GLY A 121 18.03 10.16 10.84
N ASP A 122 17.53 8.99 10.45
CA ASP A 122 18.29 7.93 9.81
C ASP A 122 17.68 7.53 8.46
N PRO A 123 17.89 8.34 7.41
CA PRO A 123 17.31 8.07 6.09
C PRO A 123 17.91 6.83 5.40
N GLU A 124 19.15 6.45 5.75
CA GLU A 124 19.79 5.28 5.15
C GLU A 124 19.09 3.98 5.61
N THR A 125 18.84 3.84 6.90
CA THR A 125 18.09 2.70 7.43
C THR A 125 16.64 2.69 6.90
N ALA A 126 15.99 3.87 6.84
CA ALA A 126 14.65 3.97 6.28
C ALA A 126 14.60 3.52 4.81
N ALA A 127 15.58 3.95 4.00
CA ALA A 127 15.68 3.57 2.60
C ALA A 127 15.93 2.07 2.41
N ASP A 128 16.80 1.46 3.22
CA ASP A 128 17.07 0.02 3.18
C ASP A 128 15.82 -0.81 3.52
N MET A 129 15.07 -0.40 4.55
CA MET A 129 13.80 -1.05 4.90
C MET A 129 12.77 -0.92 3.77
N ALA A 130 12.60 0.29 3.21
CA ALA A 130 11.70 0.54 2.08
C ALA A 130 12.11 -0.26 0.83
N TYR A 131 13.40 -0.40 0.57
CA TYR A 131 13.93 -1.21 -0.53
C TYR A 131 13.59 -2.69 -0.36
N ARG A 132 13.74 -3.25 0.85
CA ARG A 132 13.36 -4.64 1.13
C ARG A 132 11.87 -4.90 0.90
N ASP A 133 11.01 -3.94 1.18
CA ASP A 133 9.59 -3.99 0.83
C ASP A 133 9.40 -3.86 -0.69
N ALA A 134 10.01 -2.86 -1.33
CA ALA A 134 9.82 -2.58 -2.74
C ALA A 134 10.11 -3.82 -3.61
N CYS A 135 11.22 -4.54 -3.34
CA CYS A 135 11.62 -5.75 -4.07
C CYS A 135 10.57 -6.88 -4.08
N VAL A 136 9.54 -6.81 -3.25
CA VAL A 136 8.47 -7.82 -3.19
C VAL A 136 7.47 -7.65 -4.32
N PHE A 137 7.22 -6.42 -4.75
CA PHE A 137 6.16 -6.04 -5.68
C PHE A 137 6.65 -5.30 -6.92
N HIS A 138 7.81 -4.66 -6.83
CA HIS A 138 8.37 -3.74 -7.83
C HIS A 138 9.82 -4.10 -8.18
N THR A 139 10.25 -3.58 -9.32
CA THR A 139 11.64 -3.74 -9.84
C THR A 139 12.21 -2.41 -10.29
#